data_9a68119f163d633184d561f831fc7f01
#
_entry.id   9a68119f163d633184d561f831fc7f01
#
_cell.length_a   1.000
_cell.length_b   1.000
_cell.length_c   1.000
_cell.angle_alpha   90.00
_cell.angle_beta   90.00
_cell.angle_gamma   90.00
#
_symmetry.space_group_name_H-M   'P 1'
#
loop_
_entity.id
_entity.type
_entity.pdbx_description
1 polymer ?
#
loop_
_entity_poly.entity_id
_entity_poly.type
_entity_poly.pdbx_seq_one_letter_code
_entity_poly.pdbx_strand_id
1 'polypeptide(L)'
;MSSYPEDWERAAALALSFPGYVVPAFGLHPWYLEKAETGWETLLSEYLQRFPQALLGECGLDRLKNSAYEPQAEVFACQIELAVKYGRPLIVHAVRADAWLEGFWAKLPPKFVFHSFSGSREQLNKIMSRGGYVGFNYSVLRSRHRENVLKSVPAERMLLETDGPYQGPLRGEEVASSALPELTRRIAAVRGCAPEMLAGQVYRNALEFMGIGK
;
A
#
# COMPACT_ATOMS: atom_id res chain seq x y z
N MET A 1 6.67 -4.25 -5.76
CA MET A 1 6.88 -3.58 -4.45
C MET A 1 8.03 -4.26 -3.77
N SER A 2 8.88 -3.53 -3.10
CA SER A 2 10.06 -4.04 -2.39
C SER A 2 9.93 -3.75 -0.89
N SER A 3 10.62 -4.54 -0.05
CA SER A 3 10.46 -4.50 1.40
C SER A 3 11.73 -4.08 2.15
N TYR A 4 12.90 -4.12 1.50
CA TYR A 4 14.19 -3.76 2.09
C TYR A 4 15.24 -3.48 1.00
N PRO A 5 16.41 -2.89 1.33
CA PRO A 5 17.37 -2.39 0.33
C PRO A 5 17.80 -3.40 -0.73
N GLU A 6 18.04 -4.66 -0.36
CA GLU A 6 18.49 -5.68 -1.31
C GLU A 6 17.43 -6.05 -2.36
N ASP A 7 16.13 -5.79 -2.08
CA ASP A 7 15.05 -6.00 -3.04
C ASP A 7 14.92 -4.85 -4.05
N TRP A 8 15.49 -3.67 -3.76
CA TRP A 8 15.27 -2.48 -4.58
C TRP A 8 15.88 -2.64 -5.98
N GLU A 9 17.06 -3.26 -6.11
CA GLU A 9 17.65 -3.50 -7.42
C GLU A 9 16.81 -4.46 -8.27
N ARG A 10 16.21 -5.49 -7.66
CA ARG A 10 15.28 -6.39 -8.38
C ARG A 10 14.04 -5.66 -8.87
N ALA A 11 13.43 -4.81 -8.03
CA ALA A 11 12.28 -4.01 -8.39
C ALA A 11 12.63 -3.02 -9.51
N ALA A 12 13.80 -2.40 -9.45
CA ALA A 12 14.33 -1.52 -10.48
C ALA A 12 14.57 -2.24 -11.80
N ALA A 13 15.20 -3.42 -11.77
CA ALA A 13 15.46 -4.23 -12.95
C ALA A 13 14.15 -4.67 -13.64
N LEU A 14 13.14 -5.04 -12.88
CA LEU A 14 11.82 -5.36 -13.42
C LEU A 14 11.16 -4.13 -14.08
N ALA A 15 11.23 -2.96 -13.45
CA ALA A 15 10.68 -1.73 -14.03
C ALA A 15 11.37 -1.34 -15.35
N LEU A 16 12.68 -1.53 -15.44
CA LEU A 16 13.44 -1.30 -16.66
C LEU A 16 13.15 -2.34 -17.75
N SER A 17 12.91 -3.59 -17.37
CA SER A 17 12.58 -4.67 -18.32
C SER A 17 11.17 -4.57 -18.87
N PHE A 18 10.24 -3.96 -18.14
CA PHE A 18 8.83 -3.85 -18.51
C PHE A 18 8.33 -2.40 -18.38
N PRO A 19 8.87 -1.47 -19.18
CA PRO A 19 8.51 -0.06 -19.12
C PRO A 19 7.03 0.15 -19.47
N GLY A 20 6.35 0.97 -18.66
CA GLY A 20 4.92 1.22 -18.81
C GLY A 20 3.99 0.16 -18.20
N TYR A 21 4.53 -1.03 -17.83
CA TYR A 21 3.77 -2.10 -17.17
C TYR A 21 4.12 -2.24 -15.69
N VAL A 22 5.37 -2.00 -15.32
CA VAL A 22 5.84 -2.13 -13.94
C VAL A 22 6.19 -0.75 -13.40
N VAL A 23 5.46 -0.32 -12.39
CA VAL A 23 5.79 0.84 -11.57
C VAL A 23 6.42 0.31 -10.28
N PRO A 24 7.70 0.60 -10.03
CA PRO A 24 8.35 0.12 -8.82
C PRO A 24 7.88 0.89 -7.60
N ALA A 25 7.92 0.25 -6.44
CA ALA A 25 7.81 0.91 -5.16
C ALA A 25 9.00 0.51 -4.30
N PHE A 26 9.67 1.51 -3.73
CA PHE A 26 10.85 1.33 -2.89
C PHE A 26 10.53 1.78 -1.47
N GLY A 27 10.84 0.93 -0.49
CA GLY A 27 10.62 1.24 0.91
C GLY A 27 11.29 0.23 1.84
N LEU A 28 11.34 0.58 3.11
CA LEU A 28 11.79 -0.27 4.19
C LEU A 28 10.60 -0.63 5.07
N HIS A 29 10.19 -1.88 4.95
CA HIS A 29 9.06 -2.43 5.67
C HIS A 29 9.38 -2.63 7.17
N PRO A 30 8.45 -2.42 8.09
CA PRO A 30 8.70 -2.55 9.54
C PRO A 30 9.16 -3.93 9.99
N TRP A 31 9.01 -4.95 9.16
CA TRP A 31 9.53 -6.30 9.47
C TRP A 31 11.02 -6.49 9.25
N TYR A 32 11.67 -5.57 8.52
CA TYR A 32 13.04 -5.70 8.03
C TYR A 32 13.93 -4.53 8.45
N LEU A 33 13.66 -3.92 9.61
CA LEU A 33 14.44 -2.78 10.09
C LEU A 33 15.92 -3.12 10.32
N GLU A 34 16.19 -4.37 10.67
CA GLU A 34 17.55 -4.89 10.81
C GLU A 34 18.33 -4.95 9.49
N LYS A 35 17.64 -4.84 8.37
CA LYS A 35 18.24 -4.75 7.03
C LYS A 35 18.60 -3.32 6.63
N ALA A 36 18.31 -2.34 7.48
CA ALA A 36 18.66 -0.96 7.28
C ALA A 36 20.13 -0.73 7.67
N GLU A 37 21.03 -0.86 6.72
CA GLU A 37 22.40 -0.45 6.90
C GLU A 37 22.52 1.08 6.97
N THR A 38 23.62 1.59 7.56
CA THR A 38 23.90 3.02 7.61
C THR A 38 23.86 3.63 6.19
N GLY A 39 23.05 4.66 5.99
CA GLY A 39 22.93 5.35 4.70
C GLY A 39 21.80 4.80 3.81
N TRP A 40 20.93 3.91 4.31
CA TRP A 40 19.79 3.41 3.56
C TRP A 40 18.86 4.53 3.06
N GLU A 41 18.74 5.63 3.79
CA GLU A 41 17.94 6.81 3.40
C GLU A 41 18.51 7.50 2.15
N THR A 42 19.85 7.58 2.09
CA THR A 42 20.55 8.11 0.92
C THR A 42 20.33 7.20 -0.28
N LEU A 43 20.49 5.91 -0.10
CA LEU A 43 20.24 4.92 -1.15
C LEU A 43 18.77 4.98 -1.62
N LEU A 44 17.80 5.05 -0.70
CA LEU A 44 16.38 5.21 -1.07
C LEU A 44 16.16 6.49 -1.89
N SER A 45 16.79 7.59 -1.49
CA SER A 45 16.73 8.86 -2.22
C SER A 45 17.26 8.72 -3.65
N GLU A 46 18.35 7.99 -3.86
CA GLU A 46 18.92 7.72 -5.18
C GLU A 46 17.95 6.94 -6.07
N TYR A 47 17.31 5.89 -5.53
CA TYR A 47 16.27 5.13 -6.27
C TYR A 47 15.07 6.01 -6.62
N LEU A 48 14.60 6.86 -5.71
CA LEU A 48 13.48 7.77 -5.97
C LEU A 48 13.83 8.82 -7.05
N GLN A 49 15.09 9.26 -7.12
CA GLN A 49 15.57 10.16 -8.18
C GLN A 49 15.71 9.43 -9.53
N ARG A 50 16.26 8.23 -9.52
CA ARG A 50 16.46 7.40 -10.72
C ARG A 50 15.13 6.98 -11.35
N PHE A 51 14.09 6.78 -10.53
CA PHE A 51 12.76 6.36 -10.97
C PHE A 51 11.69 7.41 -10.62
N PRO A 52 11.52 8.46 -11.45
CA PRO A 52 10.59 9.55 -11.17
C PRO A 52 9.12 9.13 -10.98
N GLN A 53 8.71 7.96 -11.49
CA GLN A 53 7.37 7.42 -11.32
C GLN A 53 7.24 6.41 -10.17
N ALA A 54 8.33 6.12 -9.47
CA ALA A 54 8.29 5.18 -8.35
C ALA A 54 7.36 5.67 -7.23
N LEU A 55 6.69 4.72 -6.60
CA LEU A 55 5.99 4.93 -5.34
C LEU A 55 6.98 4.75 -4.18
N LEU A 56 6.65 5.28 -3.01
CA LEU A 56 7.39 5.00 -1.80
C LEU A 56 6.61 3.99 -0.96
N GLY A 57 7.27 2.90 -0.61
CA GLY A 57 6.72 1.82 0.19
C GLY A 57 7.17 0.44 -0.28
N GLU A 58 6.84 -0.56 0.46
CA GLU A 58 5.95 -0.61 1.60
C GLU A 58 6.67 -0.13 2.86
N CYS A 59 6.04 0.74 3.63
CA CYS A 59 6.60 1.28 4.87
C CYS A 59 5.47 1.49 5.90
N GLY A 60 5.78 1.62 7.17
CA GLY A 60 4.75 1.86 8.18
C GLY A 60 5.01 1.19 9.51
N LEU A 61 3.93 0.72 10.16
CA LEU A 61 3.93 0.28 11.55
C LEU A 61 3.24 -1.07 11.72
N ASP A 62 3.90 -2.03 12.38
CA ASP A 62 3.35 -3.35 12.68
C ASP A 62 3.60 -3.72 14.15
N ARG A 63 2.52 -3.70 14.94
CA ARG A 63 2.58 -4.04 16.36
C ARG A 63 2.60 -5.54 16.62
N LEU A 64 2.23 -6.38 15.63
CA LEU A 64 2.22 -7.83 15.80
C LEU A 64 3.58 -8.47 15.61
N LYS A 65 4.31 -8.02 14.60
CA LYS A 65 5.59 -8.61 14.23
C LYS A 65 6.74 -8.06 15.08
N ASN A 66 6.70 -6.78 15.37
CA ASN A 66 7.68 -6.11 16.21
C ASN A 66 6.96 -5.16 17.17
N SER A 67 7.09 -5.41 18.48
CA SER A 67 6.43 -4.60 19.50
C SER A 67 7.16 -3.30 19.84
N ALA A 68 8.38 -3.08 19.32
CA ALA A 68 9.13 -1.85 19.53
C ALA A 68 8.59 -0.74 18.61
N TYR A 69 8.09 0.31 19.22
CA TYR A 69 7.53 1.46 18.51
C TYR A 69 8.59 2.38 17.92
N GLU A 70 9.58 2.76 18.73
CA GLU A 70 10.54 3.81 18.40
C GLU A 70 11.30 3.54 17.09
N PRO A 71 11.91 2.37 16.86
CA PRO A 71 12.62 2.12 15.61
C PRO A 71 11.70 2.15 14.38
N GLN A 72 10.47 1.64 14.51
CA GLN A 72 9.50 1.70 13.42
C GLN A 72 9.06 3.13 13.14
N ALA A 73 8.82 3.91 14.20
CA ALA A 73 8.39 5.30 14.10
C ALA A 73 9.44 6.20 13.45
N GLU A 74 10.70 6.03 13.80
CA GLU A 74 11.82 6.77 13.21
C GLU A 74 11.95 6.47 11.71
N VAL A 75 11.99 5.20 11.34
CA VAL A 75 12.09 4.77 9.94
C VAL A 75 10.86 5.20 9.13
N PHE A 76 9.67 5.10 9.70
CA PHE A 76 8.45 5.55 9.04
C PHE A 76 8.41 7.06 8.85
N ALA A 77 8.84 7.85 9.86
CA ALA A 77 8.95 9.31 9.76
C ALA A 77 9.88 9.73 8.62
N CYS A 78 11.07 9.14 8.54
CA CYS A 78 12.03 9.40 7.48
C CYS A 78 11.43 9.11 6.10
N GLN A 79 10.74 8.00 5.92
CA GLN A 79 10.11 7.63 4.65
C GLN A 79 8.95 8.57 4.28
N ILE A 80 8.17 9.05 5.24
CA ILE A 80 7.17 10.10 5.00
C ILE A 80 7.83 11.39 4.48
N GLU A 81 8.92 11.81 5.12
CA GLU A 81 9.67 13.01 4.70
C GLU A 81 10.20 12.87 3.26
N LEU A 82 10.73 11.70 2.93
CA LEU A 82 11.18 11.40 1.56
C LEU A 82 10.01 11.39 0.57
N ALA A 83 8.86 10.81 0.95
CA ALA A 83 7.67 10.83 0.11
C ALA A 83 7.19 12.26 -0.20
N VAL A 84 7.16 13.12 0.81
CA VAL A 84 6.84 14.54 0.67
C VAL A 84 7.87 15.27 -0.18
N LYS A 85 9.16 15.09 0.13
CA LYS A 85 10.29 15.73 -0.57
C LYS A 85 10.29 15.43 -2.07
N TYR A 86 10.01 14.20 -2.45
CA TYR A 86 10.05 13.75 -3.84
C TYR A 86 8.66 13.73 -4.51
N GLY A 87 7.60 14.12 -3.80
CA GLY A 87 6.23 14.10 -4.30
C GLY A 87 5.72 12.68 -4.64
N ARG A 88 6.11 11.67 -3.85
CA ARG A 88 5.78 10.27 -4.14
C ARG A 88 4.53 9.83 -3.39
N PRO A 89 3.63 9.09 -4.07
CA PRO A 89 2.55 8.39 -3.38
C PRO A 89 3.13 7.38 -2.38
N LEU A 90 2.51 7.31 -1.20
CA LEU A 90 2.99 6.48 -0.09
C LEU A 90 2.13 5.24 0.09
N ILE A 91 2.76 4.06 0.15
CA ILE A 91 2.10 2.79 0.45
C ILE A 91 2.34 2.44 1.92
N VAL A 92 1.29 2.50 2.73
CA VAL A 92 1.35 2.37 4.18
C VAL A 92 0.93 0.99 4.63
N HIS A 93 1.82 0.30 5.33
CA HIS A 93 1.54 -0.87 6.13
C HIS A 93 1.07 -0.46 7.53
N ALA A 94 -0.05 -0.98 7.99
CA ALA A 94 -0.55 -0.67 9.32
C ALA A 94 -1.26 -1.88 9.93
N VAL A 95 -0.60 -2.57 10.85
CA VAL A 95 -1.16 -3.72 11.54
C VAL A 95 -1.23 -3.48 13.04
N ARG A 96 -2.49 -3.39 13.56
CA ARG A 96 -2.79 -3.06 14.97
C ARG A 96 -2.06 -1.81 15.49
N ALA A 97 -1.82 -0.84 14.62
CA ALA A 97 -1.00 0.32 14.88
C ALA A 97 -1.80 1.63 14.99
N ASP A 98 -3.13 1.58 15.18
CA ASP A 98 -4.00 2.77 15.19
C ASP A 98 -3.47 3.86 16.14
N ALA A 99 -3.16 3.50 17.40
CA ALA A 99 -2.63 4.44 18.38
C ALA A 99 -1.24 4.99 17.98
N TRP A 100 -0.43 4.19 17.30
CA TRP A 100 0.91 4.58 16.85
C TRP A 100 0.87 5.55 15.68
N LEU A 101 -0.17 5.50 14.86
CA LEU A 101 -0.38 6.37 13.71
C LEU A 101 -0.78 7.80 14.11
N GLU A 102 -1.19 8.05 15.35
CA GLU A 102 -1.70 9.38 15.76
C GLU A 102 -0.69 10.51 15.51
N GLY A 103 0.58 10.27 15.70
CA GLY A 103 1.65 11.24 15.45
C GLY A 103 1.99 11.47 13.97
N PHE A 104 1.44 10.66 13.05
CA PHE A 104 1.80 10.68 11.64
C PHE A 104 0.73 11.24 10.72
N TRP A 105 -0.55 11.25 11.12
CA TRP A 105 -1.64 11.68 10.24
C TRP A 105 -1.39 13.03 9.56
N ALA A 106 -0.90 14.02 10.29
CA ALA A 106 -0.64 15.36 9.75
C ALA A 106 0.56 15.41 8.80
N LYS A 107 1.44 14.42 8.85
CA LYS A 107 2.70 14.36 8.09
C LYS A 107 2.57 13.57 6.79
N LEU A 108 1.51 12.74 6.64
CA LEU A 108 1.32 11.94 5.42
C LEU A 108 1.28 12.81 4.17
N PRO A 109 1.89 12.38 3.05
CA PRO A 109 1.81 13.09 1.79
C PRO A 109 0.36 13.17 1.27
N PRO A 110 0.05 14.04 0.30
CA PRO A 110 -1.31 14.16 -0.25
C PRO A 110 -1.87 12.89 -0.87
N LYS A 111 -0.99 12.02 -1.38
CA LYS A 111 -1.35 10.72 -1.95
C LYS A 111 -0.79 9.61 -1.08
N PHE A 112 -1.66 8.87 -0.43
CA PHE A 112 -1.29 7.69 0.35
C PHE A 112 -2.37 6.62 0.28
N VAL A 113 -1.98 5.37 0.43
CA VAL A 113 -2.87 4.22 0.53
C VAL A 113 -2.51 3.40 1.76
N PHE A 114 -3.49 3.00 2.53
CA PHE A 114 -3.35 1.93 3.49
C PHE A 114 -3.63 0.62 2.76
N HIS A 115 -2.56 -0.13 2.47
CA HIS A 115 -2.68 -1.40 1.77
C HIS A 115 -3.21 -2.50 2.69
N SER A 116 -3.75 -3.55 2.10
CA SER A 116 -4.31 -4.72 2.84
C SER A 116 -5.22 -4.30 4.02
N PHE A 117 -6.06 -3.28 3.79
CA PHE A 117 -6.79 -2.61 4.85
C PHE A 117 -7.70 -3.55 5.62
N SER A 118 -7.45 -3.62 6.92
CA SER A 118 -8.25 -4.41 7.88
C SER A 118 -8.52 -3.63 9.18
N GLY A 119 -8.33 -2.31 9.12
CA GLY A 119 -8.45 -1.42 10.27
C GLY A 119 -9.88 -1.15 10.75
N SER A 120 -9.97 -0.32 11.78
CA SER A 120 -11.24 0.10 12.37
C SER A 120 -12.00 1.10 11.47
N ARG A 121 -13.28 1.31 11.78
CA ARG A 121 -14.09 2.35 11.13
C ARG A 121 -13.53 3.76 11.42
N GLU A 122 -12.98 3.96 12.59
CA GLU A 122 -12.36 5.23 12.97
C GLU A 122 -11.12 5.50 12.13
N GLN A 123 -10.28 4.50 11.94
CA GLN A 123 -9.13 4.59 11.06
C GLN A 123 -9.57 4.86 9.60
N LEU A 124 -10.59 4.15 9.11
CA LEU A 124 -11.14 4.40 7.79
C LEU A 124 -11.62 5.84 7.65
N ASN A 125 -12.37 6.37 8.63
CA ASN A 125 -12.83 7.75 8.60
C ASN A 125 -11.67 8.75 8.56
N LYS A 126 -10.59 8.50 9.29
CA LYS A 126 -9.37 9.33 9.25
C LYS A 126 -8.72 9.30 7.87
N ILE A 127 -8.59 8.12 7.27
CA ILE A 127 -8.06 7.98 5.90
C ILE A 127 -8.91 8.77 4.91
N MET A 128 -10.24 8.58 4.96
CA MET A 128 -11.17 9.26 4.03
C MET A 128 -11.17 10.77 4.21
N SER A 129 -11.15 11.28 5.44
CA SER A 129 -11.13 12.73 5.73
C SER A 129 -9.88 13.43 5.20
N ARG A 130 -8.81 12.68 4.95
CA ARG A 130 -7.55 13.17 4.39
C ARG A 130 -7.38 12.86 2.90
N GLY A 131 -8.40 12.33 2.25
CA GLY A 131 -8.38 11.98 0.83
C GLY A 131 -7.52 10.78 0.48
N GLY A 132 -7.15 9.96 1.48
CA GLY A 132 -6.37 8.75 1.27
C GLY A 132 -7.15 7.64 0.58
N TYR A 133 -6.42 6.60 0.16
CA TYR A 133 -6.96 5.39 -0.43
C TYR A 133 -6.85 4.22 0.54
N VAL A 134 -7.66 3.19 0.29
CA VAL A 134 -7.53 1.88 0.94
C VAL A 134 -7.38 0.78 -0.12
N GLY A 135 -6.41 -0.11 0.07
CA GLY A 135 -6.17 -1.28 -0.74
C GLY A 135 -6.85 -2.51 -0.14
N PHE A 136 -7.50 -3.31 -0.97
CA PHE A 136 -8.12 -4.57 -0.57
C PHE A 136 -7.59 -5.74 -1.38
N ASN A 137 -7.27 -6.81 -0.67
CA ASN A 137 -6.93 -8.13 -1.20
C ASN A 137 -7.93 -9.20 -0.71
N TYR A 138 -7.64 -10.47 -0.92
CA TYR A 138 -8.51 -11.55 -0.48
C TYR A 138 -8.74 -11.60 1.04
N SER A 139 -7.88 -11.01 1.86
CA SER A 139 -8.05 -11.01 3.31
C SER A 139 -9.36 -10.35 3.75
N VAL A 140 -9.80 -9.29 3.05
CA VAL A 140 -11.06 -8.61 3.37
C VAL A 140 -12.26 -9.54 3.20
N LEU A 141 -12.24 -10.43 2.22
CA LEU A 141 -13.35 -11.38 1.97
C LEU A 141 -13.48 -12.45 3.06
N ARG A 142 -12.40 -12.71 3.81
CA ARG A 142 -12.39 -13.61 4.97
C ARG A 142 -12.90 -12.94 6.25
N SER A 143 -12.99 -11.62 6.26
CA SER A 143 -13.47 -10.85 7.41
C SER A 143 -14.98 -11.05 7.63
N ARG A 144 -15.39 -11.19 8.90
CA ARG A 144 -16.82 -11.18 9.28
C ARG A 144 -17.50 -9.85 9.00
N HIS A 145 -16.74 -8.78 8.92
CA HIS A 145 -17.21 -7.40 8.71
C HIS A 145 -17.02 -6.93 7.26
N ARG A 146 -16.71 -7.85 6.33
CA ARG A 146 -16.41 -7.52 4.93
C ARG A 146 -17.45 -6.63 4.26
N GLU A 147 -18.73 -6.90 4.48
CA GLU A 147 -19.81 -6.10 3.86
C GLU A 147 -19.78 -4.65 4.35
N ASN A 148 -19.66 -4.45 5.68
CA ASN A 148 -19.66 -3.12 6.25
C ASN A 148 -18.45 -2.31 5.77
N VAL A 149 -17.28 -2.91 5.75
CA VAL A 149 -16.05 -2.24 5.28
C VAL A 149 -16.15 -1.94 3.79
N LEU A 150 -16.41 -2.94 2.95
CA LEU A 150 -16.43 -2.78 1.51
C LEU A 150 -17.53 -1.80 1.04
N LYS A 151 -18.70 -1.79 1.69
CA LYS A 151 -19.79 -0.86 1.35
C LYS A 151 -19.59 0.55 1.88
N SER A 152 -18.80 0.74 2.94
CA SER A 152 -18.54 2.06 3.52
C SER A 152 -17.44 2.86 2.80
N VAL A 153 -16.59 2.19 2.01
CA VAL A 153 -15.52 2.87 1.26
C VAL A 153 -16.09 3.45 -0.05
N PRO A 154 -15.92 4.76 -0.31
CA PRO A 154 -16.24 5.34 -1.61
C PRO A 154 -15.51 4.61 -2.74
N ALA A 155 -16.19 4.34 -3.84
CA ALA A 155 -15.59 3.61 -4.95
C ALA A 155 -14.34 4.31 -5.50
N GLU A 156 -14.30 5.64 -5.43
CA GLU A 156 -13.22 6.52 -5.88
C GLU A 156 -11.97 6.46 -4.98
N ARG A 157 -12.08 5.85 -3.80
CA ARG A 157 -10.99 5.73 -2.81
C ARG A 157 -10.55 4.30 -2.57
N MET A 158 -11.02 3.39 -3.41
CA MET A 158 -10.71 1.96 -3.33
C MET A 158 -9.62 1.59 -4.34
N LEU A 159 -8.63 0.83 -3.88
CA LEU A 159 -7.67 0.12 -4.73
C LEU A 159 -7.81 -1.38 -4.49
N LEU A 160 -7.49 -2.18 -5.49
CA LEU A 160 -7.43 -3.63 -5.38
C LEU A 160 -6.01 -4.11 -5.62
N GLU A 161 -5.60 -5.10 -4.86
CA GLU A 161 -4.26 -5.66 -4.86
C GLU A 161 -4.33 -7.17 -4.59
N THR A 162 -3.28 -7.89 -4.91
CA THR A 162 -3.18 -9.31 -4.55
C THR A 162 -2.38 -9.54 -3.28
N ASP A 163 -1.43 -8.65 -3.00
CA ASP A 163 -0.40 -8.84 -1.97
C ASP A 163 0.43 -10.12 -2.21
N GLY A 164 0.54 -10.50 -3.48
CA GLY A 164 1.22 -11.73 -3.88
C GLY A 164 2.72 -11.77 -3.55
N PRO A 165 3.21 -12.96 -3.19
CA PRO A 165 2.54 -14.27 -3.20
C PRO A 165 1.61 -14.53 -2.00
N TYR A 166 1.51 -13.63 -1.05
CA TYR A 166 0.73 -13.77 0.19
C TYR A 166 -0.77 -13.51 -0.04
N GLN A 167 -1.58 -13.70 1.00
CA GLN A 167 -2.99 -13.30 1.05
C GLN A 167 -3.90 -13.95 -0.02
N GLY A 168 -3.65 -15.20 -0.41
CA GLY A 168 -4.51 -15.94 -1.32
C GLY A 168 -5.96 -16.11 -0.86
N PRO A 169 -6.82 -16.73 -1.71
CA PRO A 169 -8.25 -16.93 -1.42
C PRO A 169 -8.53 -17.65 -0.12
N LEU A 170 -7.73 -18.64 0.23
CA LEU A 170 -7.72 -19.27 1.54
C LEU A 170 -6.49 -18.84 2.35
N ARG A 171 -6.59 -18.99 3.67
CA ARG A 171 -5.50 -18.64 4.56
C ARG A 171 -4.28 -19.54 4.32
N GLY A 172 -3.13 -18.94 4.02
CA GLY A 172 -1.89 -19.65 3.74
C GLY A 172 -1.71 -20.07 2.28
N GLU A 173 -2.69 -19.82 1.41
CA GLU A 173 -2.51 -20.00 -0.03
C GLU A 173 -1.72 -18.84 -0.65
N GLU A 174 -0.92 -19.19 -1.64
CA GLU A 174 -0.27 -18.20 -2.49
C GLU A 174 -1.24 -17.64 -3.54
N VAL A 175 -0.95 -16.43 -3.99
CA VAL A 175 -1.73 -15.74 -5.01
C VAL A 175 -0.83 -15.04 -6.01
N ALA A 176 -1.17 -15.17 -7.29
CA ALA A 176 -0.54 -14.40 -8.37
C ALA A 176 -1.37 -13.16 -8.70
N SER A 177 -0.73 -12.18 -9.33
CA SER A 177 -1.42 -10.95 -9.81
C SER A 177 -2.55 -11.24 -10.80
N SER A 178 -2.49 -12.35 -11.53
CA SER A 178 -3.57 -12.82 -12.40
C SER A 178 -4.90 -13.13 -11.69
N ALA A 179 -4.91 -13.23 -10.36
CA ALA A 179 -6.12 -13.42 -9.57
C ALA A 179 -6.93 -12.13 -9.35
N LEU A 180 -6.40 -10.96 -9.74
CA LEU A 180 -7.07 -9.68 -9.55
C LEU A 180 -8.48 -9.58 -10.18
N PRO A 181 -8.75 -10.12 -11.39
CA PRO A 181 -10.10 -10.14 -11.95
C PRO A 181 -11.12 -10.92 -11.11
N GLU A 182 -10.70 -12.06 -10.52
CA GLU A 182 -11.56 -12.85 -9.64
C GLU A 182 -11.84 -12.10 -8.33
N LEU A 183 -10.82 -11.51 -7.72
CA LEU A 183 -11.00 -10.65 -6.55
C LEU A 183 -11.99 -9.52 -6.83
N THR A 184 -11.85 -8.85 -7.98
CA THR A 184 -12.77 -7.77 -8.41
C THR A 184 -14.20 -8.26 -8.48
N ARG A 185 -14.47 -9.42 -9.10
CA ARG A 185 -15.81 -10.01 -9.18
C ARG A 185 -16.40 -10.29 -7.80
N ARG A 186 -15.62 -10.85 -6.88
CA ARG A 186 -16.07 -11.14 -5.51
C ARG A 186 -16.38 -9.87 -4.72
N ILE A 187 -15.55 -8.86 -4.82
CA ILE A 187 -15.79 -7.57 -4.15
C ILE A 187 -17.01 -6.86 -4.75
N ALA A 188 -17.16 -6.87 -6.07
CA ALA A 188 -18.34 -6.31 -6.75
C ALA A 188 -19.64 -6.97 -6.27
N ALA A 189 -19.65 -8.29 -6.14
CA ALA A 189 -20.79 -9.03 -5.61
C ALA A 189 -21.17 -8.59 -4.17
N VAL A 190 -20.16 -8.40 -3.28
CA VAL A 190 -20.39 -7.88 -1.92
C VAL A 190 -20.93 -6.45 -1.94
N ARG A 191 -20.45 -5.62 -2.85
CA ARG A 191 -20.88 -4.23 -3.01
C ARG A 191 -22.24 -4.09 -3.72
N GLY A 192 -22.72 -5.12 -4.38
CA GLY A 192 -23.97 -5.09 -5.17
C GLY A 192 -23.83 -4.27 -6.45
N CYS A 193 -22.68 -4.29 -7.11
CA CYS A 193 -22.43 -3.58 -8.36
C CYS A 193 -21.88 -4.51 -9.45
N ALA A 194 -21.94 -4.07 -10.72
CA ALA A 194 -21.37 -4.82 -11.84
C ALA A 194 -19.84 -4.88 -11.73
N PRO A 195 -19.22 -6.06 -11.95
CA PRO A 195 -17.77 -6.21 -11.87
C PRO A 195 -17.00 -5.28 -12.80
N GLU A 196 -17.53 -5.03 -14.01
CA GLU A 196 -16.91 -4.16 -15.02
C GLU A 196 -16.90 -2.70 -14.55
N MET A 197 -17.96 -2.26 -13.88
CA MET A 197 -18.02 -0.91 -13.31
C MET A 197 -16.97 -0.75 -12.20
N LEU A 198 -16.86 -1.74 -11.32
CA LEU A 198 -15.85 -1.71 -10.26
C LEU A 198 -14.43 -1.75 -10.86
N ALA A 199 -14.19 -2.66 -11.82
CA ALA A 199 -12.89 -2.77 -12.50
C ALA A 199 -12.47 -1.44 -13.14
N GLY A 200 -13.38 -0.80 -13.88
CA GLY A 200 -13.14 0.51 -14.48
C GLY A 200 -12.85 1.60 -13.45
N GLN A 201 -13.56 1.59 -12.31
CA GLN A 201 -13.33 2.58 -11.25
C GLN A 201 -11.98 2.37 -10.57
N VAL A 202 -11.65 1.15 -10.12
CA VAL A 202 -10.38 0.88 -9.43
C VAL A 202 -9.18 1.07 -10.35
N TYR A 203 -9.33 0.83 -11.65
CA TYR A 203 -8.31 1.14 -12.64
C TYR A 203 -8.04 2.65 -12.71
N ARG A 204 -9.08 3.48 -12.83
CA ARG A 204 -8.91 4.95 -12.79
C ARG A 204 -8.27 5.43 -11.49
N ASN A 205 -8.72 4.87 -10.36
CA ASN A 205 -8.14 5.19 -9.06
C ASN A 205 -6.64 4.86 -8.99
N ALA A 206 -6.24 3.71 -9.54
CA ALA A 206 -4.84 3.30 -9.56
C ALA A 206 -3.99 4.26 -10.41
N LEU A 207 -4.48 4.65 -11.60
CA LEU A 207 -3.80 5.64 -12.44
C LEU A 207 -3.67 7.00 -11.74
N GLU A 208 -4.76 7.48 -11.11
CA GLU A 208 -4.76 8.73 -10.36
C GLU A 208 -3.81 8.68 -9.15
N PHE A 209 -3.85 7.58 -8.39
CA PHE A 209 -2.96 7.37 -7.25
C PHE A 209 -1.49 7.39 -7.68
N MET A 210 -1.15 6.63 -8.71
CA MET A 210 0.22 6.56 -9.24
C MET A 210 0.65 7.83 -9.99
N GLY A 211 -0.29 8.73 -10.35
CA GLY A 211 0.02 9.92 -11.15
C GLY A 211 0.33 9.62 -12.61
N ILE A 212 -0.20 8.51 -13.14
CA ILE A 212 -0.05 8.04 -14.52
C ILE A 212 -1.33 8.38 -15.29
N GLY A 213 -1.23 8.82 -16.53
CA GLY A 213 -2.41 9.00 -17.41
C GLY A 213 -3.00 10.42 -17.44
N LYS A 214 -2.16 11.45 -17.27
CA LYS A 214 -2.47 12.82 -17.68
C LYS A 214 -1.82 13.15 -19.00
#